data_5fc716ec98078d8bd2bf0126fb4806f8
#
_entry.id   5fc716ec98078d8bd2bf0126fb4806f8
#
_cell.length_a   1.000
_cell.length_b   1.000
_cell.length_c   1.000
_cell.angle_alpha   90.00
_cell.angle_beta   90.00
_cell.angle_gamma   90.00
#
_symmetry.space_group_name_H-M   'P 1'
#
loop_
_entity.id
_entity.type
_entity.pdbx_description
1 polymer ?
#
loop_
_entity_poly.entity_id
_entity_poly.type
_entity_poly.pdbx_seq_one_letter_code
_entity_poly.pdbx_strand_id
1 'polypeptide(L)'
;MDIEKLLKHLGSERVVSVALELTREYLDKLRSRGEIPVKIMNFCGTHEWTAVRFGVRSLLPEGVELVAGPGCPVCVTPGVVIEQAVKLALDGVRVYTFGDAFKAPTTSPKPPRSLAEARAQGADVRVVYSFLDAIQDVKKDSRESVFLGIGFETTAPSYAIPLHKLKVPLNLKLLSALRLTPPIMRYTVKLYRERGLLPIRGVIAPGHVSTVIGVSVWEFLPKEFGIATAISGFDGVDLLISIAEIVRMIAEESPGLYNEYRRVVRWEGNPQAKTYINEVFEEVDSAWRGIGYVSRSGLKLREKFREFDAYEQYGLRPPGPERYVLTTAAGSPDLPPACRCGEVVLGIAKPTQCPMFMTVCTPGNPYGPCMVSQEGTCYIWYKYGGARIELLGRMSREMSLQRDV
;
A
#
# COMPACT_ATOMS: atom_id res chain seq x y z
N MET A 1 -20.40 -24.73 9.42
CA MET A 1 -19.51 -25.70 8.75
C MET A 1 -18.11 -25.12 8.72
N ASP A 2 -17.12 -25.85 9.22
CA ASP A 2 -15.75 -25.33 9.29
C ASP A 2 -15.13 -25.37 7.88
N ILE A 3 -15.07 -24.19 7.26
CA ILE A 3 -14.54 -24.01 5.89
C ILE A 3 -13.13 -24.59 5.77
N GLU A 4 -12.29 -24.47 6.82
CA GLU A 4 -10.94 -25.03 6.78
C GLU A 4 -10.88 -26.56 6.67
N LYS A 5 -11.79 -27.26 7.35
CA LYS A 5 -11.84 -28.73 7.22
C LYS A 5 -12.27 -29.15 5.83
N LEU A 6 -13.16 -28.37 5.20
CA LEU A 6 -13.62 -28.62 3.83
C LEU A 6 -12.48 -28.38 2.81
N LEU A 7 -11.72 -27.29 2.98
CA LEU A 7 -10.71 -26.86 2.03
C LEU A 7 -9.44 -27.72 2.02
N LYS A 8 -9.08 -28.35 3.14
CA LYS A 8 -7.90 -29.23 3.26
C LYS A 8 -7.92 -30.47 2.34
N HIS A 9 -9.09 -30.85 1.84
CA HIS A 9 -9.29 -32.08 1.06
C HIS A 9 -9.72 -31.85 -0.39
N LEU A 10 -9.77 -30.57 -0.84
CA LEU A 10 -10.26 -30.18 -2.15
C LEU A 10 -9.14 -29.65 -3.04
N GLY A 11 -9.12 -30.04 -4.30
CA GLY A 11 -8.26 -29.39 -5.32
C GLY A 11 -8.63 -27.91 -5.50
N SER A 12 -7.71 -27.09 -5.98
CA SER A 12 -7.87 -25.62 -6.07
C SER A 12 -9.15 -25.17 -6.79
N GLU A 13 -9.56 -25.82 -7.86
CA GLU A 13 -10.81 -25.49 -8.60
C GLU A 13 -12.08 -25.66 -7.75
N ARG A 14 -12.13 -26.71 -6.96
CA ARG A 14 -13.28 -26.98 -6.08
C ARG A 14 -13.34 -26.02 -4.92
N VAL A 15 -12.18 -25.59 -4.40
CA VAL A 15 -12.09 -24.56 -3.37
C VAL A 15 -12.62 -23.22 -3.89
N VAL A 16 -12.25 -22.84 -5.11
CA VAL A 16 -12.75 -21.62 -5.77
C VAL A 16 -14.28 -21.68 -5.91
N SER A 17 -14.84 -22.79 -6.42
CA SER A 17 -16.30 -22.95 -6.55
C SER A 17 -17.00 -22.79 -5.20
N VAL A 18 -16.54 -23.49 -4.18
CA VAL A 18 -17.13 -23.42 -2.82
C VAL A 18 -17.05 -22.00 -2.24
N ALA A 19 -15.90 -21.32 -2.37
CA ALA A 19 -15.74 -19.96 -1.88
C ALA A 19 -16.71 -18.98 -2.58
N LEU A 20 -16.89 -19.12 -3.89
CA LEU A 20 -17.84 -18.31 -4.66
C LEU A 20 -19.31 -18.64 -4.35
N GLU A 21 -19.64 -19.90 -4.16
CA GLU A 21 -20.99 -20.34 -3.76
C GLU A 21 -21.36 -19.78 -2.38
N LEU A 22 -20.47 -19.92 -1.39
CA LEU A 22 -20.65 -19.34 -0.06
C LEU A 22 -20.80 -17.81 -0.11
N THR A 23 -19.97 -17.17 -0.93
CA THR A 23 -20.07 -15.71 -1.10
C THR A 23 -21.43 -15.32 -1.64
N ARG A 24 -21.99 -16.04 -2.64
CA ARG A 24 -23.33 -15.78 -3.18
C ARG A 24 -24.42 -16.02 -2.14
N GLU A 25 -24.37 -17.14 -1.42
CA GLU A 25 -25.34 -17.46 -0.37
C GLU A 25 -25.46 -16.34 0.68
N TYR A 26 -24.32 -15.88 1.19
CA TYR A 26 -24.31 -14.80 2.19
C TYR A 26 -24.69 -13.44 1.60
N LEU A 27 -24.34 -13.16 0.34
CA LEU A 27 -24.79 -11.95 -0.34
C LEU A 27 -26.31 -11.93 -0.56
N ASP A 28 -26.93 -13.06 -0.81
CA ASP A 28 -28.38 -13.15 -0.95
C ASP A 28 -29.10 -12.82 0.37
N LYS A 29 -28.51 -13.24 1.51
CA LYS A 29 -28.99 -12.81 2.84
C LYS A 29 -28.85 -11.30 3.02
N LEU A 30 -27.75 -10.70 2.61
CA LEU A 30 -27.53 -9.25 2.69
C LEU A 30 -28.43 -8.47 1.71
N ARG A 31 -28.63 -9.01 0.51
CA ARG A 31 -29.55 -8.43 -0.48
C ARG A 31 -30.98 -8.36 0.02
N SER A 32 -31.46 -9.42 0.69
CA SER A 32 -32.81 -9.44 1.27
C SER A 32 -33.01 -8.39 2.38
N ARG A 33 -31.90 -7.91 2.98
CA ARG A 33 -31.91 -6.82 3.98
C ARG A 33 -31.65 -5.45 3.37
N GLY A 34 -31.41 -5.34 2.06
CA GLY A 34 -31.02 -4.08 1.40
C GLY A 34 -29.59 -3.61 1.72
N GLU A 35 -28.70 -4.53 2.13
CA GLU A 35 -27.36 -4.24 2.64
C GLU A 35 -26.23 -4.42 1.60
N ILE A 36 -26.57 -4.35 0.34
CA ILE A 36 -25.59 -4.38 -0.77
C ILE A 36 -25.49 -3.02 -1.43
N PRO A 37 -24.33 -2.68 -2.07
CA PRO A 37 -23.10 -3.49 -2.16
C PRO A 37 -22.30 -3.53 -0.86
N VAL A 38 -21.57 -4.63 -0.67
CA VAL A 38 -20.59 -4.80 0.40
C VAL A 38 -19.25 -4.28 -0.08
N LYS A 39 -18.77 -3.19 0.51
CA LYS A 39 -17.44 -2.65 0.19
C LYS A 39 -16.37 -3.32 1.05
N ILE A 40 -15.41 -3.98 0.37
CA ILE A 40 -14.24 -4.62 0.98
C ILE A 40 -12.99 -3.88 0.47
N MET A 41 -12.16 -3.40 1.39
CA MET A 41 -10.91 -2.72 1.04
C MET A 41 -9.70 -3.63 1.30
N ASN A 42 -8.85 -3.77 0.29
CA ASN A 42 -7.58 -4.47 0.43
C ASN A 42 -6.43 -3.45 0.68
N PHE A 43 -5.63 -3.65 1.73
CA PHE A 43 -4.53 -2.76 2.11
C PHE A 43 -3.16 -3.27 1.65
N CYS A 44 -3.10 -3.96 0.51
CA CYS A 44 -1.85 -4.48 -0.02
C CYS A 44 -1.79 -4.40 -1.54
N GLY A 45 -0.71 -3.81 -2.07
CA GLY A 45 -0.49 -3.75 -3.52
C GLY A 45 -0.34 -5.14 -4.14
N THR A 46 0.27 -6.09 -3.44
CA THR A 46 0.39 -7.48 -3.91
C THR A 46 -0.97 -8.18 -3.99
N HIS A 47 -1.89 -7.94 -3.04
CA HIS A 47 -3.27 -8.44 -3.16
C HIS A 47 -4.01 -7.83 -4.35
N GLU A 48 -3.81 -6.53 -4.61
CA GLU A 48 -4.38 -5.88 -5.79
C GLU A 48 -3.84 -6.49 -7.09
N TRP A 49 -2.52 -6.76 -7.12
CA TRP A 49 -1.89 -7.46 -8.23
C TRP A 49 -2.50 -8.86 -8.45
N THR A 50 -2.66 -9.64 -7.38
CA THR A 50 -3.32 -10.96 -7.43
C THR A 50 -4.76 -10.83 -7.92
N ALA A 51 -5.52 -9.90 -7.36
CA ALA A 51 -6.93 -9.72 -7.69
C ALA A 51 -7.16 -9.36 -9.17
N VAL A 52 -6.27 -8.56 -9.76
CA VAL A 52 -6.37 -8.16 -11.17
C VAL A 52 -5.77 -9.22 -12.09
N ARG A 53 -4.54 -9.68 -11.80
CA ARG A 53 -3.82 -10.60 -12.68
C ARG A 53 -4.50 -11.96 -12.83
N PHE A 54 -5.02 -12.51 -11.75
CA PHE A 54 -5.71 -13.82 -11.75
C PHE A 54 -7.23 -13.70 -11.93
N GLY A 55 -7.73 -12.50 -12.22
CA GLY A 55 -9.13 -12.30 -12.53
C GLY A 55 -10.08 -12.45 -11.35
N VAL A 56 -9.60 -12.42 -10.09
CA VAL A 56 -10.45 -12.54 -8.90
C VAL A 56 -11.58 -11.52 -8.94
N ARG A 57 -11.29 -10.27 -9.34
CA ARG A 57 -12.32 -9.21 -9.48
C ARG A 57 -13.46 -9.58 -10.43
N SER A 58 -13.17 -10.37 -11.48
CA SER A 58 -14.16 -10.81 -12.47
C SER A 58 -15.00 -11.99 -11.99
N LEU A 59 -14.47 -12.75 -11.02
CA LEU A 59 -15.17 -13.91 -10.44
C LEU A 59 -16.12 -13.51 -9.31
N LEU A 60 -15.90 -12.32 -8.69
CA LEU A 60 -16.71 -11.86 -7.56
C LEU A 60 -18.17 -11.69 -7.97
N PRO A 61 -19.13 -12.22 -7.19
CA PRO A 61 -20.53 -12.02 -7.41
C PRO A 61 -20.92 -10.53 -7.36
N GLU A 62 -21.97 -10.18 -8.09
CA GLU A 62 -22.56 -8.85 -7.99
C GLU A 62 -23.04 -8.57 -6.55
N GLY A 63 -22.66 -7.40 -6.03
CA GLY A 63 -22.89 -7.03 -4.63
C GLY A 63 -21.61 -6.98 -3.79
N VAL A 64 -20.46 -7.48 -4.28
CA VAL A 64 -19.14 -7.22 -3.67
C VAL A 64 -18.42 -6.10 -4.42
N GLU A 65 -18.07 -5.04 -3.71
CA GLU A 65 -17.20 -3.99 -4.22
C GLU A 65 -15.82 -4.11 -3.59
N LEU A 66 -14.86 -4.75 -4.29
CA LEU A 66 -13.48 -4.82 -3.85
C LEU A 66 -12.75 -3.54 -4.28
N VAL A 67 -12.17 -2.80 -3.33
CA VAL A 67 -11.43 -1.56 -3.59
C VAL A 67 -9.99 -1.65 -3.06
N ALA A 68 -9.08 -0.93 -3.71
CA ALA A 68 -7.70 -0.81 -3.23
C ALA A 68 -7.63 0.14 -2.03
N GLY A 69 -6.74 -0.14 -1.10
CA GLY A 69 -6.35 0.72 0.00
C GLY A 69 -4.91 1.22 -0.18
N PRO A 70 -4.39 2.05 0.75
CA PRO A 70 -3.05 2.65 0.67
C PRO A 70 -1.92 1.65 0.98
N GLY A 71 -1.83 0.57 0.18
CA GLY A 71 -0.92 -0.56 0.36
C GLY A 71 0.35 -0.54 -0.50
N CYS A 72 0.69 0.59 -1.15
CA CYS A 72 1.90 0.73 -1.97
C CYS A 72 2.80 1.82 -1.36
N PRO A 73 3.97 1.50 -0.78
CA PRO A 73 4.81 2.48 -0.08
C PRO A 73 5.35 3.57 -1.00
N VAL A 74 5.72 3.25 -2.24
CA VAL A 74 6.18 4.24 -3.22
C VAL A 74 5.06 5.22 -3.58
N CYS A 75 3.84 4.72 -3.73
CA CYS A 75 2.68 5.53 -4.12
C CYS A 75 2.33 6.60 -3.08
N VAL A 76 2.54 6.28 -1.81
CA VAL A 76 2.18 7.14 -0.67
C VAL A 76 3.35 7.93 -0.09
N THR A 77 4.57 7.74 -0.61
CA THR A 77 5.73 8.53 -0.20
C THR A 77 5.60 9.96 -0.72
N PRO A 78 5.69 10.98 0.16
CA PRO A 78 5.62 12.38 -0.23
C PRO A 78 6.63 12.76 -1.31
N GLY A 79 6.18 13.50 -2.32
CA GLY A 79 7.06 13.91 -3.41
C GLY A 79 8.21 14.82 -2.96
N VAL A 80 8.01 15.58 -1.86
CA VAL A 80 9.08 16.40 -1.26
C VAL A 80 10.23 15.54 -0.70
N VAL A 81 9.98 14.33 -0.24
CA VAL A 81 11.05 13.41 0.20
C VAL A 81 11.89 12.97 -1.00
N ILE A 82 11.22 12.68 -2.12
CA ILE A 82 11.91 12.37 -3.39
C ILE A 82 12.71 13.59 -3.87
N GLU A 83 12.14 14.80 -3.75
CA GLU A 83 12.80 16.06 -4.11
C GLU A 83 14.07 16.29 -3.28
N GLN A 84 14.04 16.02 -1.98
CA GLN A 84 15.21 16.09 -1.11
C GLN A 84 16.30 15.11 -1.53
N ALA A 85 15.93 13.86 -1.85
CA ALA A 85 16.88 12.87 -2.35
C ALA A 85 17.49 13.28 -3.71
N VAL A 86 16.68 13.84 -4.61
CA VAL A 86 17.15 14.39 -5.90
C VAL A 86 18.12 15.55 -5.67
N LYS A 87 17.80 16.49 -4.77
CA LYS A 87 18.68 17.61 -4.43
C LYS A 87 20.03 17.13 -3.91
N LEU A 88 20.02 16.20 -2.94
CA LEU A 88 21.27 15.62 -2.41
C LEU A 88 22.11 14.98 -3.52
N ALA A 89 21.46 14.25 -4.45
CA ALA A 89 22.16 13.64 -5.58
C ALA A 89 22.83 14.69 -6.51
N LEU A 90 22.15 15.81 -6.77
CA LEU A 90 22.70 16.91 -7.56
C LEU A 90 23.83 17.66 -6.82
N ASP A 91 23.75 17.73 -5.48
CA ASP A 91 24.78 18.33 -4.62
C ASP A 91 26.02 17.40 -4.44
N GLY A 92 26.08 16.26 -5.16
CA GLY A 92 27.23 15.35 -5.20
C GLY A 92 27.20 14.21 -4.17
N VAL A 93 26.15 14.11 -3.36
CA VAL A 93 25.94 12.98 -2.44
C VAL A 93 25.49 11.76 -3.26
N ARG A 94 26.09 10.59 -3.02
CA ARG A 94 25.63 9.34 -3.64
C ARG A 94 24.28 8.93 -3.07
N VAL A 95 23.29 8.66 -3.92
CA VAL A 95 21.96 8.21 -3.46
C VAL A 95 21.71 6.76 -3.86
N TYR A 96 21.44 5.93 -2.85
CA TYR A 96 20.96 4.55 -3.05
C TYR A 96 19.43 4.52 -2.96
N THR A 97 18.79 3.70 -3.80
CA THR A 97 17.34 3.52 -3.79
C THR A 97 16.94 2.16 -4.36
N PHE A 98 15.71 1.75 -4.11
CA PHE A 98 15.11 0.59 -4.77
C PHE A 98 14.66 0.93 -6.19
N GLY A 99 14.57 -0.12 -7.04
CA GLY A 99 14.28 0.04 -8.47
C GLY A 99 12.95 0.72 -8.77
N ASP A 100 11.91 0.44 -8.01
CA ASP A 100 10.60 1.05 -8.19
C ASP A 100 10.51 2.48 -7.63
N ALA A 101 11.32 2.84 -6.62
CA ALA A 101 11.42 4.21 -6.14
C ALA A 101 12.26 5.13 -7.05
N PHE A 102 13.12 4.56 -7.89
CA PHE A 102 14.05 5.29 -8.78
C PHE A 102 13.36 6.27 -9.73
N LYS A 103 12.15 5.93 -10.19
CA LYS A 103 11.32 6.76 -11.08
C LYS A 103 10.22 7.55 -10.35
N ALA A 104 10.17 7.47 -9.01
CA ALA A 104 9.13 8.16 -8.25
C ALA A 104 9.22 9.68 -8.48
N PRO A 105 8.09 10.35 -8.84
CA PRO A 105 8.12 11.76 -9.17
C PRO A 105 8.23 12.65 -7.92
N THR A 106 8.97 13.75 -8.04
CA THR A 106 9.00 14.86 -7.09
C THR A 106 7.67 15.62 -7.09
N THR A 107 7.56 16.68 -6.28
CA THR A 107 6.47 17.67 -6.36
C THR A 107 6.73 18.71 -7.44
N SER A 108 8.01 18.94 -7.78
CA SER A 108 8.43 19.96 -8.75
C SER A 108 8.03 19.54 -10.19
N PRO A 109 7.41 20.44 -10.97
CA PRO A 109 7.20 20.22 -12.39
C PRO A 109 8.48 20.38 -13.21
N LYS A 110 9.54 20.98 -12.63
CA LYS A 110 10.82 21.24 -13.31
C LYS A 110 11.74 20.02 -13.19
N PRO A 111 12.47 19.65 -14.25
CA PRO A 111 13.51 18.62 -14.21
C PRO A 111 14.68 18.99 -13.29
N PRO A 112 15.33 18.00 -12.65
CA PRO A 112 14.96 16.58 -12.65
C PRO A 112 13.79 16.27 -11.73
N ARG A 113 12.80 15.53 -12.25
CA ARG A 113 11.58 15.19 -11.53
C ARG A 113 11.65 13.84 -10.80
N SER A 114 12.78 13.16 -10.89
CA SER A 114 13.02 11.86 -10.25
C SER A 114 14.52 11.60 -10.10
N LEU A 115 14.87 10.61 -9.31
CA LEU A 115 16.26 10.12 -9.22
C LEU A 115 16.77 9.57 -10.57
N ALA A 116 15.89 9.03 -11.40
CA ALA A 116 16.23 8.60 -12.76
C ALA A 116 16.68 9.77 -13.64
N GLU A 117 15.94 10.88 -13.60
CA GLU A 117 16.31 12.11 -14.33
C GLU A 117 17.58 12.75 -13.75
N ALA A 118 17.76 12.75 -12.43
CA ALA A 118 18.99 13.23 -11.80
C ALA A 118 20.21 12.42 -12.25
N ARG A 119 20.10 11.08 -12.31
CA ARG A 119 21.16 10.22 -12.83
C ARG A 119 21.47 10.50 -14.31
N ALA A 120 20.45 10.78 -15.11
CA ALA A 120 20.66 11.17 -16.52
C ALA A 120 21.43 12.51 -16.66
N GLN A 121 21.40 13.35 -15.63
CA GLN A 121 22.18 14.60 -15.56
C GLN A 121 23.57 14.42 -14.92
N GLY A 122 23.98 13.17 -14.63
CA GLY A 122 25.31 12.84 -14.11
C GLY A 122 25.39 12.63 -12.59
N ALA A 123 24.27 12.71 -11.86
CA ALA A 123 24.26 12.42 -10.42
C ALA A 123 24.57 10.95 -10.12
N ASP A 124 25.31 10.65 -9.03
CA ASP A 124 25.63 9.28 -8.60
C ASP A 124 24.42 8.66 -7.89
N VAL A 125 23.49 8.11 -8.66
CA VAL A 125 22.32 7.40 -8.15
C VAL A 125 22.45 5.91 -8.45
N ARG A 126 22.39 5.08 -7.42
CA ARG A 126 22.55 3.62 -7.51
C ARG A 126 21.29 2.88 -7.09
N VAL A 127 20.82 2.02 -7.99
CA VAL A 127 19.73 1.10 -7.70
C VAL A 127 20.30 -0.17 -7.10
N VAL A 128 19.78 -0.54 -5.92
CA VAL A 128 20.20 -1.71 -5.16
C VAL A 128 19.01 -2.54 -4.69
N TYR A 129 19.26 -3.79 -4.32
CA TYR A 129 18.21 -4.69 -3.83
C TYR A 129 18.01 -4.66 -2.32
N SER A 130 19.02 -4.17 -1.58
CA SER A 130 18.96 -4.12 -0.13
C SER A 130 19.79 -2.97 0.45
N PHE A 131 19.52 -2.61 1.70
CA PHE A 131 20.38 -1.70 2.47
C PHE A 131 21.77 -2.29 2.71
N LEU A 132 21.87 -3.63 2.80
CA LEU A 132 23.17 -4.31 2.94
C LEU A 132 24.07 -4.12 1.72
N ASP A 133 23.49 -4.09 0.50
CA ASP A 133 24.28 -3.82 -0.72
C ASP A 133 24.88 -2.42 -0.67
N ALA A 134 24.12 -1.43 -0.20
CA ALA A 134 24.63 -0.08 -0.01
C ALA A 134 25.74 -0.02 1.04
N ILE A 135 25.58 -0.72 2.19
CA ILE A 135 26.62 -0.83 3.22
C ILE A 135 27.91 -1.43 2.66
N GLN A 136 27.82 -2.44 1.82
CA GLN A 136 29.00 -3.07 1.22
C GLN A 136 29.65 -2.16 0.16
N ASP A 137 28.84 -1.47 -0.62
CA ASP A 137 29.35 -0.59 -1.68
C ASP A 137 30.03 0.66 -1.12
N VAL A 138 29.47 1.28 -0.08
CA VAL A 138 30.03 2.46 0.60
C VAL A 138 31.39 2.20 1.24
N LYS A 139 31.69 0.95 1.64
CA LYS A 139 33.01 0.60 2.20
C LYS A 139 34.15 0.72 1.19
N LYS A 140 33.88 0.85 -0.10
CA LYS A 140 34.88 0.94 -1.16
C LYS A 140 35.49 2.33 -1.31
N ASP A 141 34.80 3.37 -0.83
CA ASP A 141 35.25 4.75 -0.88
C ASP A 141 34.69 5.55 0.32
N SER A 142 35.14 6.81 0.48
CA SER A 142 34.72 7.71 1.56
C SER A 142 33.61 8.68 1.16
N ARG A 143 32.94 8.43 0.00
CA ARG A 143 31.93 9.37 -0.50
C ARG A 143 30.71 9.38 0.40
N GLU A 144 30.25 10.60 0.74
CA GLU A 144 28.99 10.80 1.44
C GLU A 144 27.84 10.18 0.65
N SER A 145 27.02 9.43 1.34
CA SER A 145 26.00 8.60 0.72
C SER A 145 24.70 8.61 1.54
N VAL A 146 23.58 8.57 0.84
CA VAL A 146 22.23 8.47 1.45
C VAL A 146 21.49 7.30 0.85
N PHE A 147 20.84 6.52 1.69
CA PHE A 147 19.85 5.51 1.27
C PHE A 147 18.45 6.10 1.42
N LEU A 148 17.69 6.21 0.33
CA LEU A 148 16.27 6.56 0.35
C LEU A 148 15.47 5.35 0.81
N GLY A 149 15.12 5.34 2.09
CA GLY A 149 14.47 4.22 2.79
C GLY A 149 12.95 4.28 2.71
N ILE A 150 12.37 3.86 1.57
CA ILE A 150 10.93 3.72 1.39
C ILE A 150 10.49 2.32 1.81
N GLY A 151 9.33 2.21 2.49
CA GLY A 151 8.78 0.92 2.88
C GLY A 151 7.69 1.03 3.95
N PHE A 152 7.13 -0.13 4.27
CA PHE A 152 6.24 -0.35 5.40
C PHE A 152 6.96 -1.20 6.47
N GLU A 153 6.20 -1.75 7.41
CA GLU A 153 6.71 -2.62 8.48
C GLU A 153 7.50 -3.83 7.96
N THR A 154 7.22 -4.27 6.74
CA THR A 154 7.96 -5.36 6.08
C THR A 154 9.40 -4.99 5.77
N THR A 155 9.67 -3.73 5.46
CA THR A 155 10.98 -3.24 5.07
C THR A 155 11.78 -2.70 6.28
N ALA A 156 11.09 -2.22 7.32
CA ALA A 156 11.72 -1.63 8.50
C ALA A 156 12.80 -2.52 9.16
N PRO A 157 12.62 -3.85 9.30
CA PRO A 157 13.67 -4.73 9.84
C PRO A 157 14.94 -4.74 9.02
N SER A 158 14.85 -4.58 7.69
CA SER A 158 16.03 -4.57 6.80
C SER A 158 16.96 -3.38 7.01
N TYR A 159 16.46 -2.30 7.61
CA TYR A 159 17.25 -1.15 8.07
C TYR A 159 17.63 -1.29 9.55
N ALA A 160 16.65 -1.68 10.39
CA ALA A 160 16.84 -1.76 11.84
C ALA A 160 17.95 -2.76 12.24
N ILE A 161 17.91 -3.95 11.68
CA ILE A 161 18.88 -5.00 12.02
C ILE A 161 20.32 -4.59 11.68
N PRO A 162 20.64 -4.10 10.46
CA PRO A 162 21.99 -3.62 10.16
C PRO A 162 22.44 -2.45 11.03
N LEU A 163 21.59 -1.44 11.25
CA LEU A 163 21.92 -0.30 12.10
C LEU A 163 22.19 -0.70 13.55
N HIS A 164 21.48 -1.72 14.05
CA HIS A 164 21.67 -2.20 15.42
C HIS A 164 22.83 -3.19 15.59
N LYS A 165 23.05 -4.07 14.63
CA LYS A 165 23.97 -5.22 14.76
C LYS A 165 25.30 -5.06 14.02
N LEU A 166 25.32 -4.25 12.97
CA LEU A 166 26.49 -4.14 12.11
C LEU A 166 27.23 -2.81 12.32
N LYS A 167 28.50 -2.77 11.99
CA LYS A 167 29.26 -1.52 11.84
C LYS A 167 28.90 -0.87 10.50
N VAL A 168 27.81 -0.10 10.48
CA VAL A 168 27.45 0.69 9.30
C VAL A 168 28.45 1.85 9.16
N PRO A 169 29.02 2.10 7.97
CA PRO A 169 29.90 3.23 7.74
C PRO A 169 29.21 4.57 7.98
N LEU A 170 29.90 5.50 8.66
CA LEU A 170 29.33 6.82 9.01
C LEU A 170 29.05 7.71 7.80
N ASN A 171 29.65 7.43 6.66
CA ASN A 171 29.37 8.11 5.41
C ASN A 171 28.11 7.57 4.69
N LEU A 172 27.34 6.66 5.28
CA LEU A 172 26.03 6.21 4.80
C LEU A 172 24.93 6.64 5.77
N LYS A 173 24.02 7.49 5.31
CA LYS A 173 22.85 7.95 6.06
C LYS A 173 21.56 7.30 5.52
N LEU A 174 20.56 7.21 6.37
CA LEU A 174 19.22 6.73 6.01
C LEU A 174 18.25 7.91 5.95
N LEU A 175 17.70 8.19 4.77
CA LEU A 175 16.57 9.10 4.61
C LEU A 175 15.29 8.28 4.79
N SER A 176 14.78 8.21 6.02
CA SER A 176 13.63 7.38 6.35
C SER A 176 12.34 7.94 5.78
N ALA A 177 11.72 7.19 4.88
CA ALA A 177 10.37 7.40 4.37
C ALA A 177 9.45 6.23 4.74
N LEU A 178 9.78 5.53 5.83
CA LEU A 178 9.01 4.40 6.33
C LEU A 178 7.62 4.84 6.83
N ARG A 179 6.61 4.04 6.55
CA ARG A 179 5.22 4.27 6.92
C ARG A 179 4.65 3.06 7.65
N LEU A 180 3.64 3.29 8.50
CA LEU A 180 2.97 2.27 9.29
C LEU A 180 1.54 2.05 8.81
N THR A 181 1.19 0.79 8.60
CA THR A 181 -0.11 0.42 8.00
C THR A 181 -1.30 0.49 8.97
N PRO A 182 -1.21 0.13 10.27
CA PRO A 182 -2.36 0.25 11.17
C PRO A 182 -2.88 1.69 11.34
N PRO A 183 -2.03 2.74 11.51
CA PRO A 183 -2.50 4.11 11.61
C PRO A 183 -3.21 4.61 10.36
N ILE A 184 -2.69 4.31 9.16
CA ILE A 184 -3.35 4.74 7.91
C ILE A 184 -4.66 3.98 7.68
N MET A 185 -4.76 2.72 8.09
CA MET A 185 -5.98 1.95 8.00
C MET A 185 -7.07 2.56 8.89
N ARG A 186 -6.73 2.88 10.14
CA ARG A 186 -7.61 3.62 11.08
C ARG A 186 -8.03 4.97 10.51
N TYR A 187 -7.10 5.73 9.96
CA TYR A 187 -7.37 7.01 9.32
C TYR A 187 -8.33 6.87 8.15
N THR A 188 -8.12 5.89 7.27
CA THR A 188 -8.97 5.66 6.09
C THR A 188 -10.40 5.33 6.48
N VAL A 189 -10.61 4.45 7.48
CA VAL A 189 -11.95 4.10 7.97
C VAL A 189 -12.67 5.32 8.55
N LYS A 190 -11.98 6.14 9.36
CA LYS A 190 -12.53 7.40 9.89
C LYS A 190 -12.91 8.37 8.78
N LEU A 191 -12.02 8.56 7.81
CA LEU A 191 -12.25 9.42 6.66
C LEU A 191 -13.51 9.05 5.88
N TYR A 192 -13.75 7.75 5.68
CA TYR A 192 -14.97 7.27 5.01
C TYR A 192 -16.23 7.66 5.78
N ARG A 193 -16.22 7.53 7.11
CA ARG A 193 -17.35 7.94 7.98
C ARG A 193 -17.56 9.46 7.95
N GLU A 194 -16.49 10.23 8.09
CA GLU A 194 -16.53 11.70 8.11
C GLU A 194 -17.03 12.30 6.79
N ARG A 195 -16.72 11.64 5.66
CA ARG A 195 -17.17 12.08 4.34
C ARG A 195 -18.50 11.51 3.89
N GLY A 196 -19.18 10.72 4.70
CA GLY A 196 -20.45 10.07 4.33
C GLY A 196 -20.34 9.15 3.12
N LEU A 197 -19.14 8.55 2.91
CA LEU A 197 -18.94 7.60 1.82
C LEU A 197 -19.58 6.25 2.17
N LEU A 198 -19.89 5.44 1.13
CA LEU A 198 -20.33 4.06 1.34
C LEU A 198 -19.34 3.35 2.27
N PRO A 199 -19.78 2.89 3.46
CA PRO A 199 -18.87 2.43 4.50
C PRO A 199 -18.07 1.19 4.06
N ILE A 200 -16.81 1.14 4.49
CA ILE A 200 -16.00 -0.07 4.40
C ILE A 200 -16.54 -1.03 5.44
N ARG A 201 -17.09 -2.17 5.00
CA ARG A 201 -17.62 -3.22 5.89
C ARG A 201 -16.64 -4.38 6.07
N GLY A 202 -15.72 -4.56 5.12
CA GLY A 202 -14.70 -5.59 5.15
C GLY A 202 -13.31 -5.06 4.86
N VAL A 203 -12.28 -5.66 5.48
CA VAL A 203 -10.87 -5.35 5.24
C VAL A 203 -10.09 -6.63 4.98
N ILE A 204 -9.33 -6.64 3.88
CA ILE A 204 -8.25 -7.61 3.66
C ILE A 204 -6.97 -6.97 4.16
N ALA A 205 -6.50 -7.40 5.33
CA ALA A 205 -5.26 -6.93 5.93
C ALA A 205 -4.04 -7.52 5.22
N PRO A 206 -2.93 -6.77 5.12
CA PRO A 206 -1.78 -7.17 4.33
C PRO A 206 -1.02 -8.34 4.98
N GLY A 207 -0.98 -9.50 4.30
CA GLY A 207 -0.31 -10.71 4.78
C GLY A 207 1.18 -10.47 5.08
N HIS A 208 1.94 -9.83 4.18
CA HIS A 208 3.36 -9.55 4.40
C HIS A 208 3.61 -8.70 5.66
N VAL A 209 2.85 -7.62 5.85
CA VAL A 209 2.96 -6.78 7.05
C VAL A 209 2.61 -7.59 8.29
N SER A 210 1.57 -8.41 8.23
CA SER A 210 1.12 -9.23 9.35
C SER A 210 2.16 -10.30 9.76
N THR A 211 3.09 -10.70 8.87
CA THR A 211 4.22 -11.57 9.27
C THR A 211 5.13 -10.88 10.28
N VAL A 212 5.23 -9.57 10.22
CA VAL A 212 6.08 -8.76 11.12
C VAL A 212 5.31 -8.36 12.38
N ILE A 213 4.15 -7.72 12.20
CA ILE A 213 3.43 -7.10 13.32
C ILE A 213 2.41 -8.01 14.02
N GLY A 214 1.95 -9.07 13.36
CA GLY A 214 1.00 -10.05 13.89
C GLY A 214 -0.44 -9.80 13.50
N VAL A 215 -1.28 -10.80 13.80
CA VAL A 215 -2.74 -10.73 13.62
C VAL A 215 -3.39 -9.79 14.63
N SER A 216 -2.94 -9.83 15.89
CA SER A 216 -3.51 -9.09 17.02
C SER A 216 -3.60 -7.58 16.80
N VAL A 217 -2.69 -7.02 16.00
CA VAL A 217 -2.67 -5.58 15.72
C VAL A 217 -3.92 -5.10 14.99
N TRP A 218 -4.61 -5.99 14.27
CA TRP A 218 -5.82 -5.66 13.51
C TRP A 218 -7.11 -5.74 14.31
N GLU A 219 -7.06 -6.15 15.59
CA GLU A 219 -8.25 -6.29 16.46
C GLU A 219 -9.08 -4.99 16.58
N PHE A 220 -8.45 -3.84 16.40
CA PHE A 220 -9.16 -2.57 16.43
C PHE A 220 -10.24 -2.43 15.34
N LEU A 221 -10.08 -3.12 14.21
CA LEU A 221 -11.06 -3.06 13.12
C LEU A 221 -12.42 -3.66 13.51
N PRO A 222 -12.51 -4.92 13.98
CA PRO A 222 -13.77 -5.44 14.47
C PRO A 222 -14.22 -4.82 15.79
N LYS A 223 -13.30 -4.59 16.75
CA LYS A 223 -13.65 -4.11 18.10
C LYS A 223 -14.13 -2.67 18.14
N GLU A 224 -13.48 -1.75 17.39
CA GLU A 224 -13.80 -0.32 17.46
C GLU A 224 -14.68 0.13 16.29
N PHE A 225 -14.58 -0.54 15.16
CA PHE A 225 -15.26 -0.11 13.93
C PHE A 225 -16.34 -1.09 13.44
N GLY A 226 -16.43 -2.29 13.99
CA GLY A 226 -17.38 -3.31 13.53
C GLY A 226 -17.06 -3.82 12.12
N ILE A 227 -15.78 -3.82 11.71
CA ILE A 227 -15.35 -4.20 10.37
C ILE A 227 -14.85 -5.64 10.36
N ALA A 228 -15.48 -6.49 9.57
CA ALA A 228 -15.01 -7.86 9.34
C ALA A 228 -13.63 -7.84 8.66
N THR A 229 -12.65 -8.54 9.23
CA THR A 229 -11.27 -8.45 8.78
C THR A 229 -10.66 -9.82 8.55
N ALA A 230 -10.04 -10.01 7.39
CA ALA A 230 -9.26 -11.21 7.08
C ALA A 230 -7.80 -10.84 6.79
N ILE A 231 -6.85 -11.61 7.33
CA ILE A 231 -5.45 -11.59 6.92
C ILE A 231 -5.28 -12.62 5.82
N SER A 232 -4.98 -12.19 4.61
CA SER A 232 -4.93 -13.05 3.44
C SER A 232 -3.51 -13.39 3.00
N GLY A 233 -3.33 -14.60 2.49
CA GLY A 233 -2.19 -14.94 1.63
C GLY A 233 -2.31 -14.29 0.26
N PHE A 234 -1.48 -14.73 -0.71
CA PHE A 234 -1.29 -14.02 -1.97
C PHE A 234 -1.75 -14.79 -3.21
N ASP A 235 -2.20 -16.02 -3.05
CA ASP A 235 -2.81 -16.76 -4.15
C ASP A 235 -4.25 -16.28 -4.39
N GLY A 236 -4.76 -16.45 -5.62
CA GLY A 236 -6.14 -16.08 -5.94
C GLY A 236 -7.16 -16.80 -5.06
N VAL A 237 -6.84 -18.04 -4.66
CA VAL A 237 -7.65 -18.84 -3.75
C VAL A 237 -7.67 -18.25 -2.34
N ASP A 238 -6.52 -17.81 -1.82
CA ASP A 238 -6.40 -17.16 -0.51
C ASP A 238 -7.33 -15.93 -0.43
N LEU A 239 -7.31 -15.12 -1.49
CA LEU A 239 -8.17 -13.93 -1.58
C LEU A 239 -9.66 -14.29 -1.62
N LEU A 240 -10.05 -15.30 -2.40
CA LEU A 240 -11.46 -15.71 -2.50
C LEU A 240 -11.98 -16.28 -1.18
N ILE A 241 -11.17 -17.08 -0.47
CA ILE A 241 -11.52 -17.57 0.87
C ILE A 241 -11.67 -16.40 1.85
N SER A 242 -10.72 -15.45 1.83
CA SER A 242 -10.75 -14.28 2.70
C SER A 242 -11.99 -13.41 2.44
N ILE A 243 -12.37 -13.22 1.18
CA ILE A 243 -13.58 -12.46 0.81
C ILE A 243 -14.84 -13.21 1.25
N ALA A 244 -14.93 -14.51 1.01
CA ALA A 244 -16.08 -15.33 1.44
C ALA A 244 -16.28 -15.25 2.96
N GLU A 245 -15.20 -15.34 3.73
CA GLU A 245 -15.24 -15.27 5.18
C GLU A 245 -15.63 -13.85 5.68
N ILE A 246 -15.12 -12.80 5.05
CA ILE A 246 -15.53 -11.42 5.36
C ILE A 246 -17.04 -11.25 5.10
N VAL A 247 -17.54 -11.71 3.95
CA VAL A 247 -18.98 -11.60 3.61
C VAL A 247 -19.84 -12.42 4.57
N ARG A 248 -19.37 -13.62 4.99
CA ARG A 248 -20.02 -14.42 6.01
C ARG A 248 -20.14 -13.67 7.33
N MET A 249 -19.01 -13.16 7.85
CA MET A 249 -18.99 -12.40 9.11
C MET A 249 -19.93 -11.19 9.08
N ILE A 250 -20.02 -10.50 7.93
CA ILE A 250 -20.93 -9.37 7.76
C ILE A 250 -22.39 -9.85 7.77
N ALA A 251 -22.73 -10.94 7.04
CA ALA A 251 -24.09 -11.45 6.95
C ALA A 251 -24.60 -12.05 8.28
N GLU A 252 -23.70 -12.60 9.08
CA GLU A 252 -23.98 -13.12 10.42
C GLU A 252 -23.91 -12.06 11.53
N GLU A 253 -23.66 -10.78 11.17
CA GLU A 253 -23.53 -9.66 12.11
C GLU A 253 -22.48 -9.91 13.23
N SER A 254 -21.47 -10.69 12.91
CA SER A 254 -20.41 -11.12 13.81
C SER A 254 -19.03 -10.71 13.28
N PRO A 255 -18.72 -9.40 13.24
CA PRO A 255 -17.43 -8.92 12.76
C PRO A 255 -16.30 -9.41 13.66
N GLY A 256 -15.28 -9.98 13.05
CA GLY A 256 -14.13 -10.58 13.74
C GLY A 256 -12.87 -10.53 12.91
N LEU A 257 -11.84 -11.23 13.41
CA LEU A 257 -10.59 -11.46 12.70
C LEU A 257 -10.53 -12.89 12.20
N TYR A 258 -10.24 -13.05 10.92
CA TYR A 258 -9.95 -14.34 10.31
C TYR A 258 -8.51 -14.34 9.75
N ASN A 259 -7.68 -15.28 10.21
CA ASN A 259 -6.33 -15.45 9.67
C ASN A 259 -6.33 -16.58 8.64
N GLU A 260 -6.54 -16.25 7.37
CA GLU A 260 -6.41 -17.21 6.27
C GLU A 260 -4.92 -17.62 6.12
N TYR A 261 -3.98 -16.68 6.29
CA TYR A 261 -2.55 -16.89 6.05
C TYR A 261 -1.80 -17.54 7.23
N ARG A 262 -2.45 -18.49 7.93
CA ARG A 262 -1.90 -19.15 9.14
C ARG A 262 -0.62 -19.93 8.90
N ARG A 263 -0.37 -20.35 7.66
CA ARG A 263 0.87 -21.04 7.29
C ARG A 263 2.13 -20.17 7.50
N VAL A 264 1.97 -18.85 7.59
CA VAL A 264 3.07 -17.89 7.73
C VAL A 264 2.84 -16.91 8.88
N VAL A 265 1.62 -16.39 9.02
CA VAL A 265 1.30 -15.30 9.96
C VAL A 265 0.90 -15.86 11.33
N ARG A 266 1.61 -15.39 12.37
CA ARG A 266 1.35 -15.70 13.77
C ARG A 266 0.53 -14.60 14.43
N TRP A 267 -0.10 -14.93 15.54
CA TRP A 267 -0.89 -13.97 16.33
C TRP A 267 -0.08 -12.75 16.76
N GLU A 268 1.11 -13.00 17.31
CA GLU A 268 2.03 -11.97 17.82
C GLU A 268 2.94 -11.38 16.73
N GLY A 269 2.96 -11.94 15.52
CA GLY A 269 3.91 -11.62 14.47
C GLY A 269 5.31 -12.16 14.75
N ASN A 270 6.32 -11.36 14.39
CA ASN A 270 7.74 -11.66 14.62
C ASN A 270 8.27 -10.79 15.78
N PRO A 271 8.39 -11.33 17.01
CA PRO A 271 8.84 -10.55 18.16
C PRO A 271 10.24 -9.95 17.97
N GLN A 272 11.15 -10.70 17.35
CA GLN A 272 12.51 -10.23 17.12
C GLN A 272 12.57 -9.05 16.17
N ALA A 273 11.83 -9.10 15.06
CA ALA A 273 11.74 -7.99 14.11
C ALA A 273 11.15 -6.74 14.79
N LYS A 274 10.08 -6.90 15.57
CA LYS A 274 9.45 -5.80 16.33
C LYS A 274 10.43 -5.18 17.33
N THR A 275 11.22 -6.00 18.04
CA THR A 275 12.24 -5.51 18.97
C THR A 275 13.25 -4.62 18.26
N TYR A 276 13.81 -5.05 17.12
CA TYR A 276 14.77 -4.23 16.39
C TYR A 276 14.16 -2.96 15.82
N ILE A 277 12.94 -3.02 15.30
CA ILE A 277 12.23 -1.81 14.85
C ILE A 277 12.11 -0.81 16.00
N ASN A 278 11.62 -1.24 17.17
CA ASN A 278 11.40 -0.39 18.32
C ASN A 278 12.70 0.16 18.94
N GLU A 279 13.81 -0.58 18.84
CA GLU A 279 15.10 -0.11 19.33
C GLU A 279 15.76 0.93 18.44
N VAL A 280 15.50 0.86 17.13
CA VAL A 280 16.14 1.76 16.15
C VAL A 280 15.25 2.93 15.79
N PHE A 281 13.94 2.73 15.73
CA PHE A 281 12.99 3.73 15.30
C PHE A 281 12.01 4.13 16.41
N GLU A 282 11.46 5.32 16.27
CA GLU A 282 10.30 5.80 17.01
C GLU A 282 9.18 6.21 16.04
N GLU A 283 7.94 6.03 16.50
CA GLU A 283 6.77 6.43 15.73
C GLU A 283 6.59 7.94 15.75
N VAL A 284 6.34 8.52 14.60
CA VAL A 284 6.10 9.95 14.42
C VAL A 284 4.90 10.18 13.52
N ASP A 285 4.30 11.36 13.65
CA ASP A 285 3.29 11.82 12.71
C ASP A 285 3.93 12.00 11.32
N SER A 286 3.21 11.61 10.28
CA SER A 286 3.81 11.61 8.94
C SER A 286 2.83 11.95 7.84
N ALA A 287 3.35 12.60 6.81
CA ALA A 287 2.64 12.88 5.58
C ALA A 287 2.51 11.65 4.70
N TRP A 288 1.35 11.48 4.09
CA TRP A 288 1.02 10.45 3.10
C TRP A 288 0.60 11.12 1.80
N ARG A 289 1.32 10.85 0.73
CA ARG A 289 1.13 11.49 -0.58
C ARG A 289 -0.29 11.33 -1.09
N GLY A 290 -0.95 12.45 -1.37
CA GLY A 290 -2.32 12.48 -1.86
C GLY A 290 -3.40 12.11 -0.85
N ILE A 291 -3.03 11.83 0.42
CA ILE A 291 -3.94 11.41 1.47
C ILE A 291 -4.05 12.45 2.58
N GLY A 292 -2.93 12.85 3.16
CA GLY A 292 -2.92 13.80 4.27
C GLY A 292 -1.80 13.57 5.27
N TYR A 293 -1.93 14.18 6.45
CA TYR A 293 -1.02 14.02 7.57
C TYR A 293 -1.64 13.10 8.62
N VAL A 294 -0.98 12.01 8.92
CA VAL A 294 -1.54 10.92 9.74
C VAL A 294 -0.71 10.74 10.99
N SER A 295 -1.37 10.76 12.14
CA SER A 295 -0.69 10.64 13.44
C SER A 295 -0.06 9.26 13.61
N ARG A 296 1.16 9.24 14.16
CA ARG A 296 1.95 8.05 14.50
C ARG A 296 2.06 7.05 13.35
N SER A 297 2.24 7.55 12.13
CA SER A 297 2.20 6.73 10.91
C SER A 297 3.52 6.66 10.16
N GLY A 298 4.59 7.17 10.73
CA GLY A 298 5.94 7.09 10.18
C GLY A 298 6.94 6.61 11.22
N LEU A 299 8.14 6.25 10.74
CA LEU A 299 9.26 5.83 11.57
C LEU A 299 10.44 6.78 11.37
N LYS A 300 10.86 7.44 12.46
CA LYS A 300 12.09 8.25 12.55
C LYS A 300 13.15 7.47 13.30
N LEU A 301 14.42 7.67 12.97
CA LEU A 301 15.53 7.12 13.74
C LEU A 301 15.54 7.74 15.16
N ARG A 302 15.75 6.91 16.17
CA ARG A 302 15.92 7.37 17.56
C ARG A 302 17.21 8.14 17.72
N GLU A 303 17.29 9.02 18.73
CA GLU A 303 18.43 9.89 19.01
C GLU A 303 19.78 9.14 19.04
N LYS A 304 19.83 7.93 19.57
CA LYS A 304 21.06 7.12 19.60
C LYS A 304 21.61 6.70 18.23
N PHE A 305 20.79 6.87 17.17
CA PHE A 305 21.17 6.62 15.76
C PHE A 305 21.16 7.90 14.91
N ARG A 306 21.14 9.09 15.54
CA ARG A 306 21.10 10.40 14.85
C ARG A 306 22.22 10.57 13.83
N GLU A 307 23.38 9.95 14.05
CA GLU A 307 24.51 10.00 13.13
C GLU A 307 24.23 9.33 11.79
N PHE A 308 23.21 8.46 11.72
CA PHE A 308 22.74 7.82 10.50
C PHE A 308 21.47 8.48 9.92
N ASP A 309 20.89 9.49 10.59
CA ASP A 309 19.67 10.15 10.13
C ASP A 309 20.00 11.25 9.12
N ALA A 310 19.58 11.04 7.86
CA ALA A 310 19.81 12.01 6.80
C ALA A 310 19.10 13.35 7.05
N TYR A 311 17.94 13.35 7.73
CA TYR A 311 17.27 14.61 8.10
C TYR A 311 18.14 15.47 9.01
N GLU A 312 18.74 14.87 10.03
CA GLU A 312 19.62 15.56 10.98
C GLU A 312 20.95 15.97 10.31
N GLN A 313 21.58 15.04 9.58
CA GLN A 313 22.93 15.25 9.05
C GLN A 313 23.01 16.25 7.90
N TYR A 314 21.93 16.37 7.11
CA TYR A 314 21.88 17.31 5.97
C TYR A 314 20.94 18.50 6.23
N GLY A 315 20.42 18.66 7.45
CA GLY A 315 19.51 19.74 7.80
C GLY A 315 18.21 19.73 6.98
N LEU A 316 17.76 18.53 6.59
CA LEU A 316 16.52 18.38 5.85
C LEU A 316 15.31 18.51 6.79
N ARG A 317 14.18 18.92 6.24
CA ARG A 317 12.93 19.02 7.01
C ARG A 317 11.96 17.93 6.56
N PRO A 318 11.49 17.07 7.47
CA PRO A 318 10.38 16.18 7.16
C PRO A 318 9.16 16.98 6.68
N PRO A 319 8.34 16.44 5.76
CA PRO A 319 7.12 17.12 5.33
C PRO A 319 6.17 17.31 6.50
N GLY A 320 5.87 18.58 6.81
CA GLY A 320 4.99 18.98 7.91
C GLY A 320 3.50 19.01 7.51
N PRO A 321 2.59 19.14 8.51
CA PRO A 321 1.15 19.11 8.31
C PRO A 321 0.65 20.25 7.42
N GLU A 322 1.32 21.40 7.40
CA GLU A 322 0.91 22.57 6.65
C GLU A 322 0.78 22.34 5.13
N ARG A 323 1.51 21.37 4.60
CA ARG A 323 1.43 20.96 3.19
C ARG A 323 0.35 19.93 2.89
N TYR A 324 -0.24 19.31 3.92
CA TYR A 324 -1.13 18.14 3.79
C TYR A 324 -2.53 18.40 4.34
N VAL A 325 -2.90 19.65 4.53
CA VAL A 325 -4.29 20.02 4.80
C VAL A 325 -5.11 19.61 3.58
N LEU A 326 -6.07 18.71 3.78
CA LEU A 326 -6.97 18.23 2.74
C LEU A 326 -7.77 19.39 2.15
N THR A 327 -7.32 19.89 1.01
CA THR A 327 -8.13 20.81 0.19
C THR A 327 -9.06 19.97 -0.67
N THR A 328 -10.32 19.97 -0.34
CA THR A 328 -11.37 19.12 -0.92
C THR A 328 -11.70 19.41 -2.39
N ALA A 329 -11.22 20.48 -2.97
CA ALA A 329 -11.64 20.94 -4.30
C ALA A 329 -10.53 21.08 -5.36
N ALA A 330 -9.25 21.14 -4.97
CA ALA A 330 -8.17 21.53 -5.89
C ALA A 330 -7.09 20.46 -6.12
N GLY A 331 -7.30 19.24 -5.64
CA GLY A 331 -6.27 18.21 -5.68
C GLY A 331 -5.27 18.35 -4.51
N SER A 332 -4.48 17.32 -4.26
CA SER A 332 -3.40 17.36 -3.27
C SER A 332 -2.22 18.16 -3.84
N PRO A 333 -1.62 19.09 -3.08
CA PRO A 333 -0.45 19.84 -3.52
C PRO A 333 0.76 18.94 -3.81
N ASP A 334 0.71 17.70 -3.41
CA ASP A 334 1.75 16.68 -3.58
C ASP A 334 1.53 15.75 -4.79
N LEU A 335 0.45 15.98 -5.54
CA LEU A 335 0.14 15.27 -6.77
C LEU A 335 0.15 16.22 -7.97
N PRO A 336 0.53 15.74 -9.17
CA PRO A 336 0.41 16.53 -10.38
C PRO A 336 -1.06 16.92 -10.65
N PRO A 337 -1.30 18.05 -11.35
CA PRO A 337 -2.65 18.49 -11.69
C PRO A 337 -3.50 17.39 -12.34
N ALA A 338 -4.78 17.31 -11.95
CA ALA A 338 -5.75 16.32 -12.42
C ALA A 338 -5.42 14.84 -12.11
N CYS A 339 -4.31 14.55 -11.43
CA CYS A 339 -3.98 13.20 -10.98
C CYS A 339 -4.86 12.82 -9.77
N ARG A 340 -5.54 11.67 -9.85
CA ARG A 340 -6.41 11.15 -8.80
C ARG A 340 -5.78 10.03 -7.97
N CYS A 341 -4.43 9.93 -7.94
CA CYS A 341 -3.74 8.86 -7.18
C CYS A 341 -4.20 8.79 -5.72
N GLY A 342 -4.37 9.94 -5.05
CA GLY A 342 -4.83 9.96 -3.66
C GLY A 342 -6.20 9.29 -3.47
N GLU A 343 -7.15 9.56 -4.36
CA GLU A 343 -8.47 8.93 -4.33
C GLU A 343 -8.41 7.45 -4.70
N VAL A 344 -7.54 7.09 -5.65
CA VAL A 344 -7.36 5.70 -6.08
C VAL A 344 -6.79 4.85 -4.94
N VAL A 345 -5.76 5.32 -4.24
CA VAL A 345 -5.17 4.58 -3.12
C VAL A 345 -6.04 4.59 -1.86
N LEU A 346 -7.04 5.46 -1.80
CA LEU A 346 -8.08 5.45 -0.78
C LEU A 346 -9.33 4.65 -1.18
N GLY A 347 -9.35 4.03 -2.37
CA GLY A 347 -10.51 3.29 -2.86
C GLY A 347 -11.76 4.14 -3.13
N ILE A 348 -11.61 5.46 -3.21
CA ILE A 348 -12.67 6.42 -3.52
C ILE A 348 -12.91 6.50 -5.02
N ALA A 349 -11.85 6.35 -5.80
CA ALA A 349 -11.92 6.31 -7.26
C ALA A 349 -11.21 5.07 -7.81
N LYS A 350 -11.65 4.62 -8.99
CA LYS A 350 -10.94 3.60 -9.76
C LYS A 350 -9.92 4.27 -10.69
N PRO A 351 -8.83 3.55 -11.11
CA PRO A 351 -7.89 4.10 -12.08
C PRO A 351 -8.55 4.66 -13.35
N THR A 352 -9.57 3.99 -13.86
CA THR A 352 -10.34 4.40 -15.06
C THR A 352 -11.12 5.70 -14.91
N GLN A 353 -11.29 6.19 -13.69
CA GLN A 353 -11.93 7.47 -13.41
C GLN A 353 -10.91 8.64 -13.36
N CYS A 354 -9.60 8.34 -13.42
CA CYS A 354 -8.56 9.35 -13.49
C CYS A 354 -8.38 9.81 -14.96
N PRO A 355 -8.53 11.10 -15.27
CA PRO A 355 -8.42 11.59 -16.66
C PRO A 355 -7.02 11.40 -17.26
N MET A 356 -5.99 11.26 -16.40
CA MET A 356 -4.62 11.03 -16.84
C MET A 356 -4.33 9.56 -17.18
N PHE A 357 -5.15 8.62 -16.66
CA PHE A 357 -4.90 7.19 -16.79
C PHE A 357 -5.00 6.71 -18.25
N MET A 358 -3.99 5.99 -18.73
CA MET A 358 -3.86 5.47 -20.10
C MET A 358 -3.80 6.55 -21.21
N THR A 359 -3.80 7.83 -20.84
CA THR A 359 -3.60 8.94 -21.77
C THR A 359 -2.16 9.44 -21.63
N VAL A 360 -1.91 10.38 -20.74
CA VAL A 360 -0.54 10.87 -20.42
C VAL A 360 0.17 10.02 -19.37
N CYS A 361 -0.58 9.36 -18.48
CA CYS A 361 -0.03 8.55 -17.40
C CYS A 361 0.05 7.08 -17.82
N THR A 362 1.26 6.63 -18.15
CA THR A 362 1.59 5.25 -18.57
C THR A 362 2.85 4.77 -17.83
N PRO A 363 3.17 3.47 -17.80
CA PRO A 363 4.41 2.98 -17.20
C PRO A 363 5.68 3.55 -17.85
N GLY A 364 5.62 3.91 -19.14
CA GLY A 364 6.72 4.57 -19.85
C GLY A 364 6.86 6.06 -19.51
N ASN A 365 5.75 6.71 -19.14
CA ASN A 365 5.69 8.11 -18.72
C ASN A 365 4.79 8.24 -17.49
N PRO A 366 5.27 7.84 -16.29
CA PRO A 366 4.47 7.88 -15.07
C PRO A 366 4.24 9.32 -14.63
N TYR A 367 3.01 9.80 -14.81
CA TYR A 367 2.60 11.13 -14.39
C TYR A 367 2.34 11.21 -12.87
N GLY A 368 1.65 10.21 -12.33
CA GLY A 368 1.40 10.06 -10.89
C GLY A 368 2.17 8.90 -10.27
N PRO A 369 2.41 8.93 -8.94
CA PRO A 369 3.24 7.94 -8.23
C PRO A 369 2.69 6.50 -8.34
N CYS A 370 1.37 6.33 -8.43
CA CYS A 370 0.71 5.03 -8.51
C CYS A 370 0.97 4.28 -9.84
N MET A 371 1.56 4.96 -10.84
CA MET A 371 1.97 4.35 -12.11
C MET A 371 3.44 3.89 -12.12
N VAL A 372 4.20 4.21 -11.07
CA VAL A 372 5.64 3.90 -10.99
C VAL A 372 5.91 2.50 -10.45
N SER A 373 5.34 2.18 -9.28
CA SER A 373 5.57 0.91 -8.59
C SER A 373 4.72 -0.21 -9.14
N GLN A 374 5.29 -1.42 -9.18
CA GLN A 374 4.55 -2.64 -9.53
C GLN A 374 3.43 -2.99 -8.53
N GLU A 375 3.43 -2.39 -7.36
CA GLU A 375 2.39 -2.48 -6.34
C GLU A 375 1.35 -1.36 -6.45
N GLY A 376 1.56 -0.40 -7.35
CA GLY A 376 0.63 0.70 -7.57
C GLY A 376 -0.62 0.26 -8.33
N THR A 377 -1.79 0.57 -7.80
CA THR A 377 -3.09 0.18 -8.38
C THR A 377 -3.21 0.60 -9.85
N CYS A 378 -2.80 1.83 -10.21
CA CYS A 378 -2.83 2.29 -11.60
C CYS A 378 -1.92 1.45 -12.50
N TYR A 379 -0.68 1.16 -12.06
CA TYR A 379 0.23 0.32 -12.82
C TYR A 379 -0.33 -1.09 -13.03
N ILE A 380 -0.88 -1.70 -11.98
CA ILE A 380 -1.47 -3.04 -12.01
C ILE A 380 -2.64 -3.09 -13.01
N TRP A 381 -3.55 -2.11 -12.94
CA TRP A 381 -4.70 -2.02 -13.84
C TRP A 381 -4.28 -1.80 -15.29
N TYR A 382 -3.28 -0.98 -15.52
CA TYR A 382 -2.72 -0.76 -16.86
C TYR A 382 -2.16 -2.07 -17.43
N LYS A 383 -1.30 -2.74 -16.65
CA LYS A 383 -0.51 -3.88 -17.15
C LYS A 383 -1.31 -5.17 -17.29
N TYR A 384 -2.24 -5.41 -16.38
CA TYR A 384 -2.95 -6.70 -16.29
C TYR A 384 -4.43 -6.63 -16.72
N GLY A 385 -4.83 -5.57 -17.35
CA GLY A 385 -6.13 -5.47 -18.00
C GLY A 385 -7.30 -5.15 -17.08
N GLY A 386 -7.07 -4.63 -15.89
CA GLY A 386 -8.14 -4.20 -14.99
C GLY A 386 -9.10 -3.19 -15.63
N ALA A 387 -8.58 -2.31 -16.49
CA ALA A 387 -9.40 -1.39 -17.29
C ALA A 387 -10.33 -2.11 -18.29
N ARG A 388 -9.88 -3.21 -18.92
CA ARG A 388 -10.70 -4.01 -19.83
C ARG A 388 -11.83 -4.75 -19.11
N ILE A 389 -11.54 -5.30 -17.92
CA ILE A 389 -12.51 -6.01 -17.09
C ILE A 389 -13.67 -5.06 -16.72
N GLU A 390 -13.35 -3.83 -16.34
CA GLU A 390 -14.38 -2.84 -16.01
C GLU A 390 -15.21 -2.42 -17.22
N LEU A 391 -14.59 -2.22 -18.38
CA LEU A 391 -15.29 -1.91 -19.63
C LEU A 391 -16.25 -3.01 -20.03
N LEU A 392 -15.82 -4.28 -19.98
CA LEU A 392 -16.68 -5.42 -20.28
C LEU A 392 -17.83 -5.56 -19.29
N GLY A 393 -17.60 -5.31 -18.01
CA GLY A 393 -18.64 -5.32 -16.98
C GLY A 393 -19.68 -4.18 -17.15
N ARG A 394 -19.28 -3.01 -17.68
CA ARG A 394 -20.22 -1.93 -18.07
C ARG A 394 -21.07 -2.31 -19.28
N MET A 395 -20.44 -2.80 -20.33
CA MET A 395 -21.14 -3.23 -21.54
C MET A 395 -22.16 -4.34 -21.27
N SER A 396 -21.81 -5.31 -20.42
CA SER A 396 -22.72 -6.39 -20.01
C SER A 396 -23.94 -5.86 -19.26
N ARG A 397 -23.76 -4.87 -18.38
CA ARG A 397 -24.89 -4.23 -17.64
C ARG A 397 -25.75 -3.38 -18.55
N GLU A 398 -25.19 -2.62 -19.46
CA GLU A 398 -25.96 -1.84 -20.45
C GLU A 398 -26.78 -2.75 -21.37
N MET A 399 -26.23 -3.90 -21.75
CA MET A 399 -26.93 -4.91 -22.55
C MET A 399 -28.05 -5.63 -21.78
N SER A 400 -27.89 -5.86 -20.45
CA SER A 400 -28.95 -6.45 -19.63
C SER A 400 -30.11 -5.49 -19.42
N LEU A 401 -29.81 -4.20 -19.15
CA LEU A 401 -30.83 -3.16 -19.01
C LEU A 401 -31.65 -2.91 -20.31
N GLN A 402 -31.05 -3.19 -21.49
CA GLN A 402 -31.77 -3.09 -22.78
C GLN A 402 -32.61 -4.34 -23.11
N ARG A 403 -32.45 -5.44 -22.38
CA ARG A 403 -33.29 -6.64 -22.56
C ARG A 403 -34.53 -6.65 -21.68
N ASP A 404 -34.54 -5.82 -20.64
CA ASP A 404 -35.66 -5.70 -19.68
C ASP A 404 -36.60 -4.51 -20.03
N VAL A 405 -36.44 -3.88 -21.21
CA VAL A 405 -37.31 -2.90 -21.86
C VAL A 405 -37.89 -3.49 -23.14
#